data_7ea72597104d8b4d73e0aba8d8309a2e
#
_entry.id   7ea72597104d8b4d73e0aba8d8309a2e
#
_cell.length_a   1.000
_cell.length_b   1.000
_cell.length_c   1.000
_cell.angle_alpha   90.00
_cell.angle_beta   90.00
_cell.angle_gamma   90.00
#
_symmetry.space_group_name_H-M   'P 1'
#
loop_
_entity.id
_entity.type
_entity.pdbx_description
1 polymer ?
#
loop_
_entity_poly.entity_id
_entity_poly.type
_entity_poly.pdbx_seq_one_letter_code
_entity_poly.pdbx_strand_id
1 'polypeptide(L)'
;MSKILIIEDEAAIRRVLSKIISEENESYNVEQAEDGLLGIEMIMNNDYDLVLCDIKMPKMDGVEVLEKAKKIKPEIPIVMISGHGDLDTAVNTMRLGAFDYISKPPDLNRLLNTVRNALDKKVLIVENKRLKNKVSKSYQMIGESVAITHIKDIIEKVAATDARVLITGPNGTGKELVAHWLHEKSDRVKAPMIEVNCAAIPSELIESELFGHVKGSFTGANKDRAGKFEAANGGTIFLDEIGDMSLSAQAKVLRALQESKISRVGSDRDIKVNVRIVAATNKNLKEEISEGRFREDLYHRLAVILIKVPALNDRREDIPLLISFFANKIAKEQGMPEKAFSSQAITLLQEYDWTGNIRELRNVVERLIILGEKEVSVNDIKLFANK
;
A
#
# COMPACT_ATOMS: atom_id res chain seq x y z
N MET A 1 -20.88 -16.35 1.06
CA MET A 1 -22.29 -16.06 1.38
C MET A 1 -22.39 -14.61 1.76
N SER A 2 -23.11 -13.77 0.99
CA SER A 2 -23.22 -12.33 1.29
C SER A 2 -24.40 -12.08 2.22
N LYS A 3 -24.15 -11.38 3.35
CA LYS A 3 -25.19 -11.01 4.33
C LYS A 3 -25.79 -9.66 3.98
N ILE A 4 -27.09 -9.61 3.74
CA ILE A 4 -27.84 -8.41 3.38
C ILE A 4 -28.86 -8.12 4.48
N LEU A 5 -28.90 -6.89 4.99
CA LEU A 5 -29.92 -6.45 5.94
C LEU A 5 -30.93 -5.56 5.23
N ILE A 6 -32.21 -5.83 5.44
CA ILE A 6 -33.33 -4.98 5.00
C ILE A 6 -33.96 -4.35 6.24
N ILE A 7 -34.02 -3.03 6.28
CA ILE A 7 -34.65 -2.24 7.34
C ILE A 7 -35.85 -1.53 6.73
N GLU A 8 -37.05 -1.96 7.09
CA GLU A 8 -38.32 -1.52 6.49
C GLU A 8 -39.44 -1.77 7.48
N ASP A 9 -40.28 -0.79 7.78
CA ASP A 9 -41.35 -0.94 8.77
C ASP A 9 -42.57 -1.71 8.19
N GLU A 10 -42.86 -1.54 6.90
CA GLU A 10 -43.98 -2.24 6.24
C GLU A 10 -43.63 -3.72 5.99
N ALA A 11 -44.26 -4.63 6.76
CA ALA A 11 -44.02 -6.07 6.66
C ALA A 11 -44.27 -6.67 5.26
N ALA A 12 -45.19 -6.09 4.47
CA ALA A 12 -45.47 -6.54 3.12
C ALA A 12 -44.31 -6.22 2.17
N ILE A 13 -43.82 -4.97 2.20
CA ILE A 13 -42.68 -4.50 1.40
C ILE A 13 -41.41 -5.25 1.79
N ARG A 14 -41.13 -5.38 3.09
CA ARG A 14 -39.99 -6.10 3.64
C ARG A 14 -39.93 -7.57 3.13
N ARG A 15 -41.08 -8.27 3.13
CA ARG A 15 -41.15 -9.65 2.61
C ARG A 15 -40.90 -9.72 1.10
N VAL A 16 -41.46 -8.78 0.32
CA VAL A 16 -41.29 -8.74 -1.13
C VAL A 16 -39.82 -8.48 -1.49
N LEU A 17 -39.20 -7.48 -0.87
CA LEU A 17 -37.77 -7.16 -1.08
C LEU A 17 -36.88 -8.36 -0.70
N SER A 18 -37.14 -8.98 0.45
CA SER A 18 -36.39 -10.14 0.91
C SER A 18 -36.52 -11.31 -0.09
N LYS A 19 -37.71 -11.59 -0.60
CA LYS A 19 -37.94 -12.67 -1.58
C LYS A 19 -37.21 -12.38 -2.89
N ILE A 20 -37.35 -11.17 -3.44
CA ILE A 20 -36.68 -10.76 -4.69
C ILE A 20 -35.18 -10.94 -4.59
N ILE A 21 -34.56 -10.47 -3.49
CA ILE A 21 -33.12 -10.54 -3.31
C ILE A 21 -32.63 -11.96 -3.08
N SER A 22 -33.37 -12.76 -2.30
CA SER A 22 -33.02 -14.16 -2.05
C SER A 22 -33.15 -15.05 -3.30
N GLU A 23 -34.13 -14.77 -4.17
CA GLU A 23 -34.33 -15.51 -5.43
C GLU A 23 -33.30 -15.13 -6.49
N GLU A 24 -32.66 -13.94 -6.40
CA GLU A 24 -31.63 -13.51 -7.34
C GLU A 24 -30.35 -14.36 -7.27
N ASN A 25 -29.94 -14.76 -6.05
CA ASN A 25 -28.76 -15.58 -5.86
C ASN A 25 -28.83 -16.36 -4.56
N GLU A 26 -28.71 -17.69 -4.64
CA GLU A 26 -28.73 -18.62 -3.49
C GLU A 26 -27.65 -18.33 -2.44
N SER A 27 -26.60 -17.58 -2.80
CA SER A 27 -25.56 -17.17 -1.88
C SER A 27 -25.92 -15.96 -1.02
N TYR A 28 -27.07 -15.31 -1.24
CA TYR A 28 -27.51 -14.15 -0.48
C TYR A 28 -28.30 -14.58 0.76
N ASN A 29 -27.79 -14.22 1.92
CA ASN A 29 -28.48 -14.40 3.21
C ASN A 29 -29.12 -13.07 3.61
N VAL A 30 -30.46 -13.00 3.57
CA VAL A 30 -31.23 -11.79 3.82
C VAL A 30 -31.81 -11.82 5.22
N GLU A 31 -31.37 -10.90 6.07
CA GLU A 31 -31.94 -10.65 7.39
C GLU A 31 -32.82 -9.39 7.36
N GLN A 32 -33.76 -9.28 8.28
CA GLN A 32 -34.79 -8.25 8.28
C GLN A 32 -34.87 -7.56 9.62
N ALA A 33 -35.03 -6.23 9.62
CA ALA A 33 -35.34 -5.40 10.75
C ALA A 33 -36.64 -4.62 10.48
N GLU A 34 -37.53 -4.52 11.49
CA GLU A 34 -38.83 -3.86 11.37
C GLU A 34 -38.82 -2.38 11.69
N ASP A 35 -37.71 -1.85 12.20
CA ASP A 35 -37.51 -0.44 12.45
C ASP A 35 -36.01 -0.07 12.50
N GLY A 36 -35.71 1.24 12.51
CA GLY A 36 -34.35 1.74 12.50
C GLY A 36 -33.55 1.43 13.77
N LEU A 37 -34.20 1.27 14.94
CA LEU A 37 -33.53 0.93 16.19
C LEU A 37 -33.01 -0.51 16.15
N LEU A 38 -33.84 -1.46 15.75
CA LEU A 38 -33.45 -2.86 15.57
C LEU A 38 -32.38 -2.97 14.48
N GLY A 39 -32.54 -2.21 13.39
CA GLY A 39 -31.56 -2.17 12.28
C GLY A 39 -30.16 -1.77 12.76
N ILE A 40 -30.04 -0.71 13.57
CA ILE A 40 -28.75 -0.26 14.14
C ILE A 40 -28.20 -1.30 15.11
N GLU A 41 -29.01 -1.89 15.98
CA GLU A 41 -28.56 -2.95 16.89
C GLU A 41 -27.99 -4.15 16.11
N MET A 42 -28.66 -4.57 15.04
CA MET A 42 -28.20 -5.66 14.18
C MET A 42 -26.89 -5.28 13.48
N ILE A 43 -26.74 -4.04 12.97
CA ILE A 43 -25.50 -3.56 12.35
C ILE A 43 -24.34 -3.53 13.36
N MET A 44 -24.58 -3.20 14.62
CA MET A 44 -23.54 -3.20 15.65
C MET A 44 -23.04 -4.61 15.95
N ASN A 45 -23.95 -5.58 16.05
CA ASN A 45 -23.65 -6.93 16.49
C ASN A 45 -23.23 -7.88 15.38
N ASN A 46 -23.51 -7.56 14.10
CA ASN A 46 -23.23 -8.43 12.96
C ASN A 46 -22.55 -7.67 11.82
N ASP A 47 -21.79 -8.40 11.00
CA ASP A 47 -21.20 -7.87 9.77
C ASP A 47 -22.12 -8.13 8.58
N TYR A 48 -22.64 -7.06 7.99
CA TYR A 48 -23.42 -7.10 6.76
C TYR A 48 -22.60 -6.64 5.57
N ASP A 49 -22.90 -7.20 4.39
CA ASP A 49 -22.27 -6.85 3.13
C ASP A 49 -23.00 -5.72 2.41
N LEU A 50 -24.29 -5.56 2.72
CA LEU A 50 -25.15 -4.50 2.20
C LEU A 50 -26.29 -4.25 3.18
N VAL A 51 -26.72 -3.00 3.31
CA VAL A 51 -27.95 -2.62 4.00
C VAL A 51 -28.87 -1.91 3.01
N LEU A 52 -30.11 -2.37 2.92
CA LEU A 52 -31.23 -1.66 2.28
C LEU A 52 -32.06 -1.02 3.39
N CYS A 53 -32.24 0.28 3.36
CA CYS A 53 -32.91 1.01 4.44
C CYS A 53 -34.00 1.92 3.90
N ASP A 54 -35.22 1.74 4.37
CA ASP A 54 -36.26 2.72 4.12
C ASP A 54 -35.96 4.01 4.87
N ILE A 55 -36.38 5.13 4.29
CA ILE A 55 -36.17 6.45 4.89
C ILE A 55 -37.23 6.74 5.95
N LYS A 56 -38.50 6.50 5.64
CA LYS A 56 -39.60 6.85 6.53
C LYS A 56 -40.02 5.66 7.41
N MET A 57 -39.48 5.61 8.62
CA MET A 57 -39.81 4.57 9.60
C MET A 57 -40.13 5.19 10.96
N PRO A 58 -40.97 4.53 11.79
CA PRO A 58 -41.22 4.96 13.15
C PRO A 58 -39.96 4.76 14.04
N LYS A 59 -39.93 5.45 15.20
CA LYS A 59 -38.87 5.41 16.22
C LYS A 59 -37.53 6.01 15.78
N MET A 60 -36.97 5.60 14.66
CA MET A 60 -35.73 6.12 14.08
C MET A 60 -35.85 6.09 12.56
N ASP A 61 -35.69 7.23 11.93
CA ASP A 61 -35.76 7.32 10.47
C ASP A 61 -34.48 6.77 9.79
N GLY A 62 -34.58 6.51 8.49
CA GLY A 62 -33.48 5.90 7.75
C GLY A 62 -32.27 6.82 7.58
N VAL A 63 -32.45 8.15 7.66
CA VAL A 63 -31.32 9.11 7.59
C VAL A 63 -30.50 9.04 8.88
N GLU A 64 -31.17 8.95 10.04
CA GLU A 64 -30.48 8.74 11.32
C GLU A 64 -29.78 7.37 11.36
N VAL A 65 -30.39 6.31 10.79
CA VAL A 65 -29.77 4.98 10.64
C VAL A 65 -28.51 5.11 9.82
N LEU A 66 -28.55 5.79 8.67
CA LEU A 66 -27.39 6.00 7.79
C LEU A 66 -26.25 6.70 8.53
N GLU A 67 -26.53 7.82 9.21
CA GLU A 67 -25.49 8.56 9.94
C GLU A 67 -24.84 7.73 11.06
N LYS A 68 -25.64 7.01 11.86
CA LYS A 68 -25.13 6.17 12.93
C LYS A 68 -24.33 4.98 12.38
N ALA A 69 -24.86 4.30 11.38
CA ALA A 69 -24.20 3.16 10.75
C ALA A 69 -22.86 3.57 10.12
N LYS A 70 -22.78 4.73 9.46
CA LYS A 70 -21.54 5.24 8.88
C LYS A 70 -20.49 5.66 9.92
N LYS A 71 -20.91 6.07 11.11
CA LYS A 71 -19.98 6.32 12.24
C LYS A 71 -19.40 5.01 12.80
N ILE A 72 -20.20 3.94 12.87
CA ILE A 72 -19.80 2.63 13.44
C ILE A 72 -19.02 1.81 12.41
N LYS A 73 -19.55 1.68 11.20
CA LYS A 73 -19.00 0.89 10.09
C LYS A 73 -18.96 1.72 8.81
N PRO A 74 -17.98 2.60 8.62
CA PRO A 74 -17.93 3.54 7.48
C PRO A 74 -17.95 2.86 6.10
N GLU A 75 -17.43 1.64 6.02
CA GLU A 75 -17.24 0.90 4.76
C GLU A 75 -18.49 0.13 4.30
N ILE A 76 -19.54 -0.01 5.17
CA ILE A 76 -20.73 -0.77 4.80
C ILE A 76 -21.54 0.01 3.74
N PRO A 77 -21.84 -0.57 2.57
CA PRO A 77 -22.71 0.07 1.60
C PRO A 77 -24.15 0.09 2.12
N ILE A 78 -24.79 1.26 2.08
CA ILE A 78 -26.17 1.46 2.50
C ILE A 78 -26.92 2.06 1.32
N VAL A 79 -27.94 1.38 0.84
CA VAL A 79 -28.85 1.84 -0.20
C VAL A 79 -30.12 2.34 0.46
N MET A 80 -30.48 3.60 0.18
CA MET A 80 -31.71 4.19 0.71
C MET A 80 -32.88 3.92 -0.19
N ILE A 81 -34.02 3.56 0.40
CA ILE A 81 -35.29 3.35 -0.34
C ILE A 81 -36.30 4.38 0.17
N SER A 82 -37.07 5.03 -0.72
CA SER A 82 -38.04 6.03 -0.30
C SER A 82 -39.29 6.04 -1.14
N GLY A 83 -40.44 6.22 -0.48
CA GLY A 83 -41.75 6.33 -1.14
C GLY A 83 -42.08 7.75 -1.67
N HIS A 84 -41.29 8.76 -1.33
CA HIS A 84 -41.46 10.12 -1.84
C HIS A 84 -40.21 10.51 -2.61
N GLY A 85 -40.36 10.85 -3.87
CA GLY A 85 -39.30 11.28 -4.77
C GLY A 85 -38.78 12.70 -4.46
N ASP A 86 -38.49 12.99 -3.19
CA ASP A 86 -37.92 14.26 -2.78
C ASP A 86 -36.42 14.29 -3.15
N LEU A 87 -36.12 15.15 -4.15
CA LEU A 87 -34.75 15.31 -4.66
C LEU A 87 -33.79 15.78 -3.55
N ASP A 88 -34.29 16.63 -2.64
CA ASP A 88 -33.48 17.15 -1.53
C ASP A 88 -33.06 16.04 -0.55
N THR A 89 -33.98 15.13 -0.24
CA THR A 89 -33.68 13.97 0.60
C THR A 89 -32.67 13.02 -0.08
N ALA A 90 -32.81 12.78 -1.38
CA ALA A 90 -31.86 11.97 -2.14
C ALA A 90 -30.46 12.61 -2.13
N VAL A 91 -30.35 13.91 -2.40
CA VAL A 91 -29.06 14.63 -2.37
C VAL A 91 -28.46 14.60 -0.97
N ASN A 92 -29.27 14.79 0.08
CA ASN A 92 -28.79 14.77 1.46
C ASN A 92 -28.24 13.39 1.85
N THR A 93 -28.96 12.31 1.57
CA THR A 93 -28.50 10.95 1.89
C THR A 93 -27.22 10.58 1.14
N MET A 94 -27.07 11.00 -0.12
CA MET A 94 -25.82 10.80 -0.87
C MET A 94 -24.65 11.60 -0.24
N ARG A 95 -24.87 12.81 0.26
CA ARG A 95 -23.84 13.58 0.99
C ARG A 95 -23.44 12.94 2.31
N LEU A 96 -24.37 12.27 2.98
CA LEU A 96 -24.13 11.53 4.22
C LEU A 96 -23.43 10.17 3.98
N GLY A 97 -23.18 9.81 2.72
CA GLY A 97 -22.42 8.63 2.34
C GLY A 97 -23.26 7.38 2.03
N ALA A 98 -24.54 7.56 1.66
CA ALA A 98 -25.29 6.46 1.06
C ALA A 98 -24.60 5.96 -0.21
N PHE A 99 -24.75 4.67 -0.49
CA PHE A 99 -24.21 4.07 -1.72
C PHE A 99 -25.07 4.43 -2.94
N ASP A 100 -26.39 4.36 -2.79
CA ASP A 100 -27.35 4.74 -3.82
C ASP A 100 -28.71 5.08 -3.14
N TYR A 101 -29.63 5.64 -3.94
CA TYR A 101 -30.99 5.97 -3.56
C TYR A 101 -31.97 5.40 -4.58
N ILE A 102 -33.00 4.71 -4.12
CA ILE A 102 -34.03 4.07 -4.94
C ILE A 102 -35.41 4.55 -4.51
N SER A 103 -36.24 5.02 -5.47
CA SER A 103 -37.61 5.39 -5.22
C SER A 103 -38.56 4.18 -5.16
N LYS A 104 -39.57 4.19 -4.28
CA LYS A 104 -40.65 3.23 -4.24
C LYS A 104 -41.75 3.60 -5.26
N PRO A 105 -42.39 2.67 -6.00
CA PRO A 105 -42.01 1.24 -6.04
C PRO A 105 -40.68 1.06 -6.80
N PRO A 106 -39.76 0.22 -6.28
CA PRO A 106 -38.48 0.02 -6.92
C PRO A 106 -38.66 -0.72 -8.27
N ASP A 107 -38.00 -0.20 -9.30
CA ASP A 107 -37.80 -0.97 -10.52
C ASP A 107 -36.90 -2.18 -10.21
N LEU A 108 -37.35 -3.35 -10.59
CA LEU A 108 -36.67 -4.62 -10.26
C LEU A 108 -35.26 -4.66 -10.78
N ASN A 109 -35.04 -4.27 -12.04
CA ASN A 109 -33.71 -4.31 -12.66
C ASN A 109 -32.77 -3.30 -11.98
N ARG A 110 -33.28 -2.11 -11.65
CA ARG A 110 -32.49 -1.09 -10.93
C ARG A 110 -32.11 -1.58 -9.53
N LEU A 111 -33.05 -2.15 -8.78
CA LEU A 111 -32.79 -2.70 -7.45
C LEU A 111 -31.69 -3.76 -7.49
N LEU A 112 -31.84 -4.77 -8.35
CA LEU A 112 -30.90 -5.89 -8.45
C LEU A 112 -29.52 -5.44 -8.94
N ASN A 113 -29.45 -4.52 -9.91
CA ASN A 113 -28.19 -3.94 -10.36
C ASN A 113 -27.50 -3.15 -9.25
N THR A 114 -28.26 -2.36 -8.46
CA THR A 114 -27.70 -1.61 -7.32
C THR A 114 -27.17 -2.56 -6.24
N VAL A 115 -27.89 -3.64 -5.94
CA VAL A 115 -27.45 -4.67 -4.98
C VAL A 115 -26.15 -5.32 -5.44
N ARG A 116 -26.05 -5.75 -6.70
CA ARG A 116 -24.83 -6.34 -7.27
C ARG A 116 -23.65 -5.36 -7.18
N ASN A 117 -23.83 -4.13 -7.66
CA ASN A 117 -22.78 -3.10 -7.65
C ASN A 117 -22.28 -2.77 -6.22
N ALA A 118 -23.20 -2.76 -5.25
CA ALA A 118 -22.86 -2.50 -3.85
C ALA A 118 -22.02 -3.64 -3.25
N LEU A 119 -22.38 -4.88 -3.53
CA LEU A 119 -21.64 -6.07 -3.08
C LEU A 119 -20.28 -6.16 -3.76
N ASP A 120 -20.19 -5.93 -5.08
CA ASP A 120 -18.93 -5.93 -5.82
C ASP A 120 -17.97 -4.86 -5.28
N LYS A 121 -18.45 -3.64 -4.99
CA LYS A 121 -17.64 -2.60 -4.38
C LYS A 121 -17.09 -3.02 -3.03
N LYS A 122 -17.89 -3.69 -2.18
CA LYS A 122 -17.42 -4.20 -0.89
C LYS A 122 -16.34 -5.25 -1.06
N VAL A 123 -16.51 -6.21 -1.98
CA VAL A 123 -15.51 -7.24 -2.29
C VAL A 123 -14.20 -6.57 -2.68
N LEU A 124 -14.23 -5.58 -3.57
CA LEU A 124 -13.04 -4.82 -4.00
C LEU A 124 -12.37 -4.08 -2.83
N ILE A 125 -13.13 -3.47 -1.92
CA ILE A 125 -12.60 -2.80 -0.73
C ILE A 125 -11.90 -3.80 0.20
N VAL A 126 -12.52 -4.94 0.48
CA VAL A 126 -11.97 -6.00 1.33
C VAL A 126 -10.71 -6.59 0.70
N GLU A 127 -10.73 -6.86 -0.61
CA GLU A 127 -9.57 -7.39 -1.32
C GLU A 127 -8.41 -6.39 -1.37
N ASN A 128 -8.70 -5.11 -1.62
CA ASN A 128 -7.70 -4.04 -1.57
C ASN A 128 -7.07 -3.93 -0.18
N LYS A 129 -7.88 -4.00 0.89
CA LYS A 129 -7.39 -4.01 2.27
C LYS A 129 -6.55 -5.25 2.59
N ARG A 130 -6.96 -6.42 2.09
CA ARG A 130 -6.20 -7.67 2.22
C ARG A 130 -4.86 -7.60 1.47
N LEU A 131 -4.86 -7.06 0.26
CA LEU A 131 -3.65 -6.86 -0.53
C LEU A 131 -2.71 -5.85 0.13
N LYS A 132 -3.23 -4.71 0.59
CA LYS A 132 -2.46 -3.72 1.37
C LYS A 132 -1.85 -4.34 2.64
N ASN A 133 -2.62 -5.12 3.40
CA ASN A 133 -2.11 -5.80 4.60
C ASN A 133 -1.07 -6.88 4.28
N LYS A 134 -1.17 -7.56 3.12
CA LYS A 134 -0.12 -8.49 2.66
C LYS A 134 1.17 -7.75 2.31
N VAL A 135 1.06 -6.62 1.61
CA VAL A 135 2.19 -5.78 1.24
C VAL A 135 2.85 -5.20 2.51
N SER A 136 2.08 -4.60 3.42
CA SER A 136 2.58 -4.05 4.68
C SER A 136 3.29 -5.10 5.55
N LYS A 137 2.73 -6.32 5.67
CA LYS A 137 3.39 -7.43 6.39
C LYS A 137 4.70 -7.90 5.75
N SER A 138 4.93 -7.59 4.48
CA SER A 138 6.20 -7.94 3.81
C SER A 138 7.34 -6.98 4.18
N TYR A 139 7.02 -5.77 4.65
CA TYR A 139 7.99 -4.71 4.95
C TYR A 139 8.24 -4.53 6.46
N GLN A 140 8.52 -5.62 7.19
CA GLN A 140 8.89 -5.55 8.61
C GLN A 140 10.37 -5.22 8.78
N MET A 141 10.70 -4.17 9.53
CA MET A 141 12.08 -3.82 9.87
C MET A 141 12.51 -4.59 11.13
N ILE A 142 13.26 -5.69 10.90
CA ILE A 142 13.76 -6.58 11.95
C ILE A 142 15.16 -6.11 12.36
N GLY A 143 15.40 -6.08 13.68
CA GLY A 143 16.65 -5.69 14.30
C GLY A 143 16.39 -4.84 15.55
N GLU A 144 17.28 -4.99 16.54
CA GLU A 144 17.26 -4.32 17.83
C GLU A 144 18.60 -3.61 18.13
N SER A 145 19.55 -3.71 17.21
CA SER A 145 20.84 -2.99 17.32
C SER A 145 20.61 -1.50 17.48
N VAL A 146 21.56 -0.85 18.16
CA VAL A 146 21.53 0.62 18.40
C VAL A 146 21.35 1.38 17.08
N ALA A 147 22.02 0.95 16.03
CA ALA A 147 21.93 1.58 14.72
C ALA A 147 20.53 1.48 14.09
N ILE A 148 19.89 0.30 14.18
CA ILE A 148 18.51 0.10 13.65
C ILE A 148 17.47 0.82 14.51
N THR A 149 17.62 0.81 15.83
CA THR A 149 16.77 1.57 16.74
C THR A 149 16.84 3.08 16.43
N HIS A 150 18.03 3.62 16.22
CA HIS A 150 18.21 5.01 15.81
C HIS A 150 17.53 5.34 14.48
N ILE A 151 17.61 4.43 13.49
CA ILE A 151 16.89 4.60 12.20
C ILE A 151 15.38 4.62 12.42
N LYS A 152 14.83 3.72 13.27
CA LYS A 152 13.41 3.70 13.62
C LYS A 152 12.98 5.02 14.26
N ASP A 153 13.77 5.57 15.17
CA ASP A 153 13.50 6.87 15.83
C ASP A 153 13.51 8.05 14.84
N ILE A 154 14.45 8.05 13.89
CA ILE A 154 14.47 9.07 12.82
C ILE A 154 13.21 8.95 11.96
N ILE A 155 12.83 7.75 11.56
CA ILE A 155 11.63 7.52 10.75
C ILE A 155 10.39 8.04 11.48
N GLU A 156 10.21 7.75 12.77
CA GLU A 156 9.06 8.24 13.56
C GLU A 156 8.97 9.77 13.57
N LYS A 157 10.10 10.46 13.70
CA LYS A 157 10.15 11.93 13.72
C LYS A 157 9.91 12.56 12.34
N VAL A 158 10.35 11.89 11.28
CA VAL A 158 10.38 12.46 9.92
C VAL A 158 9.15 12.06 9.11
N ALA A 159 8.52 10.93 9.41
CA ALA A 159 7.44 10.39 8.60
C ALA A 159 6.25 11.35 8.44
N ALA A 160 5.83 12.02 9.52
CA ALA A 160 4.71 12.98 9.52
C ALA A 160 5.03 14.31 8.78
N THR A 161 6.26 14.48 8.31
CA THR A 161 6.67 15.69 7.58
C THR A 161 6.79 15.44 6.08
N ASP A 162 6.75 16.50 5.27
CA ASP A 162 7.07 16.42 3.84
C ASP A 162 8.59 16.56 3.55
N ALA A 163 9.43 16.44 4.58
CA ALA A 163 10.88 16.50 4.43
C ALA A 163 11.37 15.44 3.44
N ARG A 164 12.29 15.86 2.58
CA ARG A 164 13.00 14.97 1.66
C ARG A 164 14.00 14.13 2.42
N VAL A 165 14.10 12.86 2.07
CA VAL A 165 15.01 11.93 2.74
C VAL A 165 15.91 11.28 1.71
N LEU A 166 17.22 11.33 1.98
CA LEU A 166 18.22 10.57 1.24
C LEU A 166 18.70 9.39 2.10
N ILE A 167 18.52 8.19 1.60
CA ILE A 167 18.90 6.95 2.27
C ILE A 167 20.18 6.44 1.62
N THR A 168 21.22 6.24 2.41
CA THR A 168 22.52 5.73 1.92
C THR A 168 22.88 4.42 2.60
N GLY A 169 23.61 3.57 1.92
CA GLY A 169 24.09 2.31 2.48
C GLY A 169 24.38 1.25 1.41
N PRO A 170 25.16 0.21 1.74
CA PRO A 170 25.49 -0.86 0.81
C PRO A 170 24.27 -1.57 0.22
N ASN A 171 24.49 -2.31 -0.87
CA ASN A 171 23.43 -3.10 -1.48
C ASN A 171 22.94 -4.21 -0.54
N GLY A 172 21.63 -4.47 -0.56
CA GLY A 172 21.02 -5.53 0.24
C GLY A 172 20.85 -5.23 1.74
N THR A 173 21.10 -3.99 2.19
CA THR A 173 20.96 -3.60 3.61
C THR A 173 19.53 -3.28 4.04
N GLY A 174 18.60 -3.08 3.09
CA GLY A 174 17.20 -2.78 3.34
C GLY A 174 16.82 -1.30 3.20
N LYS A 175 17.51 -0.54 2.32
CA LYS A 175 17.18 0.87 2.01
C LYS A 175 15.71 1.05 1.60
N GLU A 176 15.20 0.16 0.76
CA GLU A 176 13.80 0.12 0.32
C GLU A 176 12.83 0.02 1.51
N LEU A 177 13.17 -0.82 2.51
CA LEU A 177 12.36 -0.99 3.71
C LEU A 177 12.23 0.31 4.52
N VAL A 178 13.29 1.11 4.59
CA VAL A 178 13.28 2.43 5.22
C VAL A 178 12.34 3.38 4.47
N ALA A 179 12.37 3.37 3.13
CA ALA A 179 11.49 4.19 2.31
C ALA A 179 10.01 3.81 2.49
N HIS A 180 9.70 2.51 2.54
CA HIS A 180 8.35 2.03 2.83
C HIS A 180 7.86 2.47 4.21
N TRP A 181 8.68 2.36 5.26
CA TRP A 181 8.29 2.79 6.60
C TRP A 181 8.06 4.29 6.69
N LEU A 182 8.86 5.11 6.00
CA LEU A 182 8.65 6.55 5.89
C LEU A 182 7.29 6.88 5.25
N HIS A 183 6.86 6.12 4.26
CA HIS A 183 5.54 6.29 3.63
C HIS A 183 4.40 5.77 4.52
N GLU A 184 4.52 4.56 5.06
CA GLU A 184 3.48 3.92 5.89
C GLU A 184 3.15 4.72 7.16
N LYS A 185 4.16 5.38 7.75
CA LYS A 185 4.00 6.22 8.94
C LYS A 185 3.70 7.69 8.64
N SER A 186 3.51 8.05 7.37
CA SER A 186 3.23 9.42 6.93
C SER A 186 1.73 9.70 6.81
N ASP A 187 1.37 10.98 6.78
CA ASP A 187 0.00 11.43 6.47
C ASP A 187 -0.43 11.04 5.04
N ARG A 188 0.53 10.63 4.19
CA ARG A 188 0.31 10.21 2.80
C ARG A 188 0.10 8.68 2.65
N VAL A 189 -0.05 7.92 3.73
CA VAL A 189 -0.22 6.45 3.72
C VAL A 189 -1.39 5.94 2.86
N LYS A 190 -2.43 6.77 2.68
CA LYS A 190 -3.59 6.44 1.83
C LYS A 190 -3.37 6.75 0.35
N ALA A 191 -2.36 7.56 0.04
CA ALA A 191 -1.99 7.97 -1.31
C ALA A 191 -0.98 6.97 -1.94
N PRO A 192 -0.71 7.04 -3.25
CA PRO A 192 0.19 6.10 -3.89
C PRO A 192 1.64 6.27 -3.42
N MET A 193 2.35 5.15 -3.23
CA MET A 193 3.80 5.08 -3.22
C MET A 193 4.27 4.52 -4.54
N ILE A 194 5.02 5.31 -5.30
CA ILE A 194 5.55 4.91 -6.60
C ILE A 194 7.05 4.70 -6.48
N GLU A 195 7.49 3.50 -6.80
CA GLU A 195 8.89 3.10 -6.75
C GLU A 195 9.51 3.12 -8.14
N VAL A 196 10.71 3.65 -8.23
CA VAL A 196 11.49 3.70 -9.46
C VAL A 196 12.92 3.31 -9.15
N ASN A 197 13.37 2.18 -9.70
CA ASN A 197 14.77 1.79 -9.65
C ASN A 197 15.48 2.43 -10.86
N CYS A 198 16.29 3.46 -10.59
CA CYS A 198 16.96 4.23 -11.64
C CYS A 198 18.04 3.42 -12.38
N ALA A 199 18.66 2.45 -11.73
CA ALA A 199 19.66 1.58 -12.35
C ALA A 199 19.04 0.52 -13.30
N ALA A 200 17.76 0.18 -13.11
CA ALA A 200 17.08 -0.81 -13.93
C ALA A 200 16.52 -0.26 -15.25
N ILE A 201 16.49 1.08 -15.41
CA ILE A 201 15.93 1.74 -16.57
C ILE A 201 17.08 2.25 -17.46
N PRO A 202 17.10 1.93 -18.76
CA PRO A 202 18.08 2.51 -19.68
C PRO A 202 18.11 4.05 -19.63
N SER A 203 19.29 4.64 -19.69
CA SER A 203 19.50 6.09 -19.54
C SER A 203 18.67 6.94 -20.51
N GLU A 204 18.42 6.44 -21.73
CA GLU A 204 17.61 7.11 -22.75
C GLU A 204 16.10 7.10 -22.41
N LEU A 205 15.64 6.13 -21.61
CA LEU A 205 14.23 5.96 -21.29
C LEU A 205 13.84 6.53 -19.93
N ILE A 206 14.80 6.81 -19.05
CA ILE A 206 14.52 7.20 -17.66
C ILE A 206 13.71 8.51 -17.59
N GLU A 207 13.98 9.47 -18.48
CA GLU A 207 13.20 10.71 -18.52
C GLU A 207 11.75 10.45 -18.90
N SER A 208 11.52 9.63 -19.92
CA SER A 208 10.19 9.24 -20.39
C SER A 208 9.42 8.47 -19.33
N GLU A 209 10.07 7.57 -18.58
CA GLU A 209 9.43 6.83 -17.49
C GLU A 209 9.09 7.75 -16.31
N LEU A 210 10.00 8.63 -15.92
CA LEU A 210 9.79 9.52 -14.77
C LEU A 210 8.75 10.62 -15.05
N PHE A 211 8.87 11.29 -16.21
CA PHE A 211 8.11 12.50 -16.51
C PHE A 211 7.01 12.30 -17.55
N GLY A 212 6.97 11.13 -18.20
CA GLY A 212 6.06 10.87 -19.30
C GLY A 212 6.52 11.50 -20.62
N HIS A 213 5.79 11.24 -21.69
CA HIS A 213 6.08 11.77 -23.01
C HIS A 213 4.79 12.08 -23.80
N VAL A 214 4.91 12.96 -24.78
CA VAL A 214 3.86 13.19 -25.77
C VAL A 214 4.16 12.39 -27.04
N LYS A 215 3.12 12.08 -27.80
CA LYS A 215 3.21 11.38 -29.07
C LYS A 215 4.22 12.08 -30.00
N GLY A 216 5.13 11.30 -30.59
CA GLY A 216 6.12 11.80 -31.56
C GLY A 216 7.39 12.40 -30.93
N SER A 217 7.55 12.38 -29.61
CA SER A 217 8.73 12.96 -28.94
C SER A 217 10.04 12.20 -29.16
N PHE A 218 9.96 10.91 -29.50
CA PHE A 218 11.09 10.06 -29.92
C PHE A 218 10.59 8.88 -30.75
N THR A 219 11.51 8.15 -31.37
CA THR A 219 11.20 6.94 -32.14
C THR A 219 10.56 5.87 -31.24
N GLY A 220 9.28 5.55 -31.48
CA GLY A 220 8.49 4.65 -30.65
C GLY A 220 7.44 5.32 -29.75
N ALA A 221 7.42 6.65 -29.66
CA ALA A 221 6.39 7.40 -28.93
C ALA A 221 5.06 7.45 -29.72
N ASN A 222 4.34 6.33 -29.77
CA ASN A 222 3.10 6.18 -30.54
C ASN A 222 1.87 6.86 -29.94
N LYS A 223 1.90 7.15 -28.63
CA LYS A 223 0.81 7.76 -27.86
C LYS A 223 1.36 8.60 -26.71
N ASP A 224 0.53 9.49 -26.16
CA ASP A 224 0.84 10.19 -24.92
C ASP A 224 0.89 9.19 -23.76
N ARG A 225 1.86 9.34 -22.86
CA ARG A 225 2.00 8.53 -21.63
C ARG A 225 2.33 9.41 -20.45
N ALA A 226 1.57 9.25 -19.35
CA ALA A 226 1.87 9.88 -18.08
C ALA A 226 3.10 9.23 -17.42
N GLY A 227 3.90 10.04 -16.72
CA GLY A 227 5.09 9.58 -16.02
C GLY A 227 4.84 9.17 -14.58
N LYS A 228 5.89 8.64 -13.94
CA LYS A 228 5.86 8.19 -12.55
C LYS A 228 5.59 9.34 -11.58
N PHE A 229 6.06 10.56 -11.85
CA PHE A 229 5.76 11.74 -11.04
C PHE A 229 4.27 12.11 -11.07
N GLU A 230 3.62 12.00 -12.23
CA GLU A 230 2.16 12.19 -12.33
C GLU A 230 1.41 11.12 -11.55
N ALA A 231 1.84 9.86 -11.65
CA ALA A 231 1.25 8.73 -10.93
C ALA A 231 1.43 8.83 -9.39
N ALA A 232 2.51 9.48 -8.93
CA ALA A 232 2.80 9.69 -7.52
C ALA A 232 2.10 10.92 -6.93
N ASN A 233 1.29 11.65 -7.71
CA ASN A 233 0.68 12.90 -7.26
C ASN A 233 -0.20 12.70 -6.01
N GLY A 234 -0.02 13.54 -5.01
CA GLY A 234 -0.62 13.43 -3.67
C GLY A 234 0.10 12.45 -2.74
N GLY A 235 1.00 11.61 -3.25
CA GLY A 235 1.67 10.53 -2.54
C GLY A 235 3.18 10.71 -2.38
N THR A 236 3.91 9.61 -2.50
CA THR A 236 5.36 9.54 -2.36
C THR A 236 5.99 8.90 -3.59
N ILE A 237 7.08 9.44 -4.10
CA ILE A 237 7.94 8.77 -5.06
C ILE A 237 9.22 8.32 -4.37
N PHE A 238 9.59 7.06 -4.55
CA PHE A 238 10.85 6.49 -4.08
C PHE A 238 11.77 6.27 -5.28
N LEU A 239 12.89 6.97 -5.30
CA LEU A 239 13.92 6.90 -6.33
C LEU A 239 15.08 6.06 -5.81
N ASP A 240 15.07 4.77 -6.11
CA ASP A 240 16.17 3.87 -5.74
C ASP A 240 17.32 3.97 -6.73
N GLU A 241 18.53 3.85 -6.22
CA GLU A 241 19.81 3.99 -6.92
C GLU A 241 19.89 5.29 -7.74
N ILE A 242 19.53 6.42 -7.08
CA ILE A 242 19.50 7.75 -7.73
C ILE A 242 20.88 8.17 -8.28
N GLY A 243 21.96 7.64 -7.73
CA GLY A 243 23.32 7.86 -8.22
C GLY A 243 23.60 7.30 -9.61
N ASP A 244 22.72 6.47 -10.16
CA ASP A 244 22.82 5.92 -11.53
C ASP A 244 22.02 6.72 -12.58
N MET A 245 21.34 7.79 -12.13
CA MET A 245 20.52 8.61 -13.01
C MET A 245 21.38 9.49 -13.93
N SER A 246 20.99 9.64 -15.20
CA SER A 246 21.65 10.55 -16.15
C SER A 246 21.57 12.01 -15.70
N LEU A 247 22.57 12.83 -16.03
CA LEU A 247 22.60 14.25 -15.66
C LEU A 247 21.40 15.05 -16.16
N SER A 248 20.85 14.70 -17.31
CA SER A 248 19.64 15.33 -17.88
C SER A 248 18.40 15.00 -17.03
N ALA A 249 18.24 13.75 -16.60
CA ALA A 249 17.17 13.35 -15.71
C ALA A 249 17.31 13.97 -14.31
N GLN A 250 18.55 14.07 -13.80
CA GLN A 250 18.86 14.77 -12.54
C GLN A 250 18.40 16.23 -12.58
N ALA A 251 18.61 16.95 -13.70
CA ALA A 251 18.18 18.34 -13.87
C ALA A 251 16.64 18.47 -13.80
N LYS A 252 15.90 17.54 -14.40
CA LYS A 252 14.45 17.53 -14.38
C LYS A 252 13.90 17.16 -12.98
N VAL A 253 14.54 16.23 -12.26
CA VAL A 253 14.20 15.91 -10.86
C VAL A 253 14.44 17.14 -9.98
N LEU A 254 15.54 17.87 -10.17
CA LEU A 254 15.81 19.11 -9.47
C LEU A 254 14.70 20.15 -9.68
N ARG A 255 14.23 20.32 -10.92
CA ARG A 255 13.13 21.23 -11.24
C ARG A 255 11.84 20.80 -10.53
N ALA A 256 11.51 19.50 -10.54
CA ALA A 256 10.36 18.97 -9.81
C ALA A 256 10.44 19.25 -8.29
N LEU A 257 11.64 19.15 -7.70
CA LEU A 257 11.89 19.46 -6.29
C LEU A 257 11.77 20.95 -5.95
N GLN A 258 12.10 21.83 -6.87
CA GLN A 258 12.14 23.28 -6.65
C GLN A 258 10.79 23.94 -6.92
N GLU A 259 10.15 23.57 -8.04
CA GLU A 259 8.98 24.24 -8.58
C GLU A 259 7.67 23.48 -8.31
N SER A 260 7.75 22.24 -7.84
CA SER A 260 6.60 21.33 -7.75
C SER A 260 5.86 21.19 -9.09
N LYS A 261 6.63 21.19 -10.17
CA LYS A 261 6.16 21.10 -11.55
C LYS A 261 7.06 20.17 -12.34
N ILE A 262 6.46 19.49 -13.31
CA ILE A 262 7.16 18.68 -14.29
C ILE A 262 6.67 19.03 -15.71
N SER A 263 7.42 18.63 -16.74
CA SER A 263 6.97 18.66 -18.13
C SER A 263 7.26 17.32 -18.78
N ARG A 264 6.34 16.87 -19.64
CA ARG A 264 6.53 15.62 -20.40
C ARG A 264 7.62 15.81 -21.46
N VAL A 265 8.33 14.74 -21.79
CA VAL A 265 9.31 14.75 -22.88
C VAL A 265 8.60 15.14 -24.19
N GLY A 266 9.14 16.14 -24.89
CA GLY A 266 8.56 16.70 -26.10
C GLY A 266 7.43 17.72 -25.86
N SER A 267 7.23 18.20 -24.62
CA SER A 267 6.22 19.22 -24.30
C SER A 267 6.80 20.25 -23.33
N ASP A 268 6.48 21.52 -23.58
CA ASP A 268 6.82 22.64 -22.68
C ASP A 268 5.71 22.93 -21.65
N ARG A 269 4.62 22.16 -21.68
CA ARG A 269 3.51 22.36 -20.77
C ARG A 269 3.85 21.92 -19.35
N ASP A 270 3.78 22.84 -18.39
CA ASP A 270 3.95 22.57 -16.97
C ASP A 270 2.76 21.80 -16.39
N ILE A 271 3.04 20.74 -15.65
CA ILE A 271 2.09 19.95 -14.88
C ILE A 271 2.47 20.11 -13.40
N LYS A 272 1.56 20.66 -12.59
CA LYS A 272 1.77 20.75 -11.14
C LYS A 272 1.65 19.38 -10.50
N VAL A 273 2.58 19.05 -9.61
CA VAL A 273 2.61 17.79 -8.86
C VAL A 273 2.91 18.06 -7.38
N ASN A 274 2.20 17.38 -6.51
CA ASN A 274 2.46 17.39 -5.07
C ASN A 274 2.99 16.02 -4.64
N VAL A 275 4.29 15.82 -4.67
CA VAL A 275 4.92 14.52 -4.44
C VAL A 275 6.00 14.65 -3.37
N ARG A 276 5.93 13.81 -2.31
CA ARG A 276 7.03 13.64 -1.37
C ARG A 276 8.11 12.80 -2.02
N ILE A 277 9.37 13.24 -1.97
CA ILE A 277 10.49 12.52 -2.60
C ILE A 277 11.34 11.88 -1.52
N VAL A 278 11.54 10.56 -1.66
CA VAL A 278 12.51 9.75 -0.91
C VAL A 278 13.48 9.17 -1.94
N ALA A 279 14.78 9.31 -1.72
CA ALA A 279 15.79 8.79 -2.63
C ALA A 279 16.73 7.84 -1.89
N ALA A 280 17.25 6.82 -2.59
CA ALA A 280 18.25 5.92 -2.04
C ALA A 280 19.43 5.73 -3.02
N THR A 281 20.60 5.42 -2.46
CA THR A 281 21.79 5.06 -3.26
C THR A 281 22.77 4.23 -2.45
N ASN A 282 23.53 3.38 -3.11
CA ASN A 282 24.71 2.71 -2.56
C ASN A 282 26.02 3.48 -2.85
N LYS A 283 25.98 4.47 -3.75
CA LYS A 283 27.16 5.24 -4.17
C LYS A 283 27.52 6.33 -3.18
N ASN A 284 28.79 6.69 -3.14
CA ASN A 284 29.26 7.89 -2.47
C ASN A 284 28.98 9.11 -3.36
N LEU A 285 27.87 9.80 -3.14
CA LEU A 285 27.47 10.93 -3.99
C LEU A 285 28.48 12.07 -3.99
N LYS A 286 29.32 12.25 -2.94
CA LYS A 286 30.36 13.26 -2.94
C LYS A 286 31.46 12.93 -3.95
N GLU A 287 31.82 11.67 -4.10
CA GLU A 287 32.75 11.20 -5.15
C GLU A 287 32.12 11.35 -6.53
N GLU A 288 30.86 10.96 -6.70
CA GLU A 288 30.13 11.12 -7.96
C GLU A 288 30.04 12.61 -8.38
N ILE A 289 29.91 13.54 -7.42
CA ILE A 289 29.93 14.99 -7.67
C ILE A 289 31.32 15.42 -8.13
N SER A 290 32.37 15.00 -7.45
CA SER A 290 33.76 15.38 -7.81
C SER A 290 34.16 14.88 -9.21
N GLU A 291 33.57 13.79 -9.65
CA GLU A 291 33.79 13.19 -10.96
C GLU A 291 32.78 13.66 -12.03
N GLY A 292 31.89 14.60 -11.68
CA GLY A 292 30.94 15.20 -12.60
C GLY A 292 29.78 14.29 -13.03
N ARG A 293 29.57 13.17 -12.36
CA ARG A 293 28.45 12.22 -12.66
C ARG A 293 27.17 12.52 -11.88
N PHE A 294 27.27 13.30 -10.79
CA PHE A 294 26.10 13.73 -10.00
C PHE A 294 26.13 15.24 -9.76
N ARG A 295 24.99 15.88 -9.83
CA ARG A 295 24.88 17.35 -9.64
C ARG A 295 24.88 17.69 -8.16
N GLU A 296 25.71 18.63 -7.77
CA GLU A 296 25.83 19.12 -6.39
C GLU A 296 24.54 19.82 -5.92
N ASP A 297 23.88 20.59 -6.80
CA ASP A 297 22.64 21.28 -6.49
C ASP A 297 21.50 20.30 -6.17
N LEU A 298 21.41 19.18 -6.89
CA LEU A 298 20.45 18.10 -6.61
C LEU A 298 20.76 17.42 -5.27
N TYR A 299 22.04 17.15 -4.98
CA TYR A 299 22.44 16.55 -3.71
C TYR A 299 21.97 17.40 -2.52
N HIS A 300 22.22 18.69 -2.51
CA HIS A 300 21.79 19.59 -1.42
C HIS A 300 20.27 19.70 -1.30
N ARG A 301 19.53 19.49 -2.38
CA ARG A 301 18.06 19.49 -2.35
C ARG A 301 17.48 18.16 -1.84
N LEU A 302 18.14 17.04 -2.08
CA LEU A 302 17.70 15.71 -1.62
C LEU A 302 18.11 15.43 -0.18
N ALA A 303 19.33 15.82 0.21
CA ALA A 303 19.94 15.50 1.50
C ALA A 303 19.48 16.43 2.64
N VAL A 304 18.16 16.69 2.76
CA VAL A 304 17.61 17.44 3.90
C VAL A 304 17.68 16.59 5.16
N ILE A 305 17.24 15.34 5.05
CA ILE A 305 17.43 14.33 6.09
C ILE A 305 18.24 13.20 5.48
N LEU A 306 19.34 12.84 6.12
CA LEU A 306 20.20 11.74 5.69
C LEU A 306 20.04 10.55 6.65
N ILE A 307 19.65 9.40 6.09
CA ILE A 307 19.56 8.13 6.83
C ILE A 307 20.63 7.19 6.27
N LYS A 308 21.60 6.84 7.10
CA LYS A 308 22.62 5.86 6.73
C LYS A 308 22.24 4.48 7.27
N VAL A 309 21.97 3.54 6.36
CA VAL A 309 21.68 2.15 6.72
C VAL A 309 22.99 1.37 6.81
N PRO A 310 23.34 0.80 7.98
CA PRO A 310 24.60 0.11 8.18
C PRO A 310 24.65 -1.22 7.42
N ALA A 311 25.85 -1.67 7.10
CA ALA A 311 26.08 -3.03 6.62
C ALA A 311 25.66 -4.06 7.69
N LEU A 312 25.36 -5.29 7.28
CA LEU A 312 24.99 -6.35 8.21
C LEU A 312 26.17 -6.72 9.14
N ASN A 313 27.38 -6.63 8.64
CA ASN A 313 28.62 -6.86 9.42
C ASN A 313 28.79 -5.87 10.58
N ASP A 314 28.23 -4.66 10.48
CA ASP A 314 28.27 -3.63 11.52
C ASP A 314 27.16 -3.80 12.58
N ARG A 315 26.26 -4.81 12.40
CA ARG A 315 25.14 -5.11 13.31
C ARG A 315 24.91 -6.61 13.43
N ARG A 316 25.98 -7.37 13.68
CA ARG A 316 25.94 -8.83 13.76
C ARG A 316 25.01 -9.37 14.85
N GLU A 317 24.69 -8.55 15.86
CA GLU A 317 23.72 -8.83 16.90
C GLU A 317 22.28 -9.01 16.38
N ASP A 318 21.95 -8.45 15.22
CA ASP A 318 20.63 -8.59 14.59
C ASP A 318 20.49 -9.90 13.81
N ILE A 319 21.60 -10.60 13.49
CA ILE A 319 21.60 -11.81 12.65
C ILE A 319 20.72 -12.93 13.20
N PRO A 320 20.72 -13.26 14.51
CA PRO A 320 19.84 -14.31 15.05
C PRO A 320 18.36 -14.00 14.85
N LEU A 321 17.96 -12.73 15.04
CA LEU A 321 16.58 -12.28 14.83
C LEU A 321 16.19 -12.36 13.35
N LEU A 322 17.10 -11.98 12.46
CA LEU A 322 16.90 -12.06 11.00
C LEU A 322 16.79 -13.52 10.53
N ILE A 323 17.62 -14.43 11.04
CA ILE A 323 17.54 -15.87 10.74
C ILE A 323 16.17 -16.41 11.14
N SER A 324 15.74 -16.18 12.38
CA SER A 324 14.44 -16.64 12.89
C SER A 324 13.28 -16.08 12.05
N PHE A 325 13.33 -14.79 11.71
CA PHE A 325 12.34 -14.15 10.88
C PHE A 325 12.25 -14.76 9.47
N PHE A 326 13.40 -14.92 8.81
CA PHE A 326 13.44 -15.49 7.46
C PHE A 326 13.07 -16.97 7.45
N ALA A 327 13.50 -17.74 8.44
CA ALA A 327 13.15 -19.15 8.56
C ALA A 327 11.63 -19.33 8.64
N ASN A 328 10.98 -18.61 9.52
CA ASN A 328 9.52 -18.60 9.66
C ASN A 328 8.80 -18.14 8.39
N LYS A 329 9.28 -17.04 7.78
CA LYS A 329 8.68 -16.48 6.58
C LYS A 329 8.77 -17.43 5.39
N ILE A 330 9.94 -17.99 5.14
CA ILE A 330 10.20 -18.90 4.02
C ILE A 330 9.42 -20.22 4.20
N ALA A 331 9.40 -20.79 5.41
CA ALA A 331 8.63 -21.99 5.70
C ALA A 331 7.14 -21.80 5.37
N LYS A 332 6.56 -20.65 5.76
CA LYS A 332 5.16 -20.29 5.45
C LYS A 332 4.92 -20.06 3.96
N GLU A 333 5.84 -19.36 3.27
CA GLU A 333 5.73 -19.07 1.84
C GLU A 333 5.80 -20.34 0.99
N GLN A 334 6.60 -21.33 1.40
CA GLN A 334 6.81 -22.58 0.66
C GLN A 334 5.95 -23.76 1.19
N GLY A 335 5.13 -23.55 2.22
CA GLY A 335 4.32 -24.61 2.83
C GLY A 335 5.16 -25.72 3.48
N MET A 336 6.39 -25.40 3.91
CA MET A 336 7.32 -26.32 4.55
C MET A 336 7.21 -26.24 6.08
N PRO A 337 7.57 -27.32 6.81
CA PRO A 337 7.66 -27.25 8.26
C PRO A 337 8.76 -26.26 8.68
N GLU A 338 8.54 -25.56 9.78
CA GLU A 338 9.55 -24.67 10.37
C GLU A 338 10.78 -25.53 10.79
N LYS A 339 11.97 -25.08 10.40
CA LYS A 339 13.24 -25.70 10.81
C LYS A 339 13.92 -24.83 11.85
N ALA A 340 14.37 -25.45 12.93
CA ALA A 340 15.20 -24.78 13.93
C ALA A 340 16.66 -24.69 13.44
N PHE A 341 17.37 -23.68 13.92
CA PHE A 341 18.80 -23.53 13.74
C PHE A 341 19.49 -23.82 15.10
N SER A 342 20.48 -24.68 15.11
CA SER A 342 21.24 -24.92 16.34
C SER A 342 21.99 -23.65 16.78
N SER A 343 22.23 -23.50 18.08
CA SER A 343 22.94 -22.32 18.60
C SER A 343 24.34 -22.16 17.98
N GLN A 344 25.01 -23.27 17.73
CA GLN A 344 26.32 -23.25 17.08
C GLN A 344 26.23 -22.80 15.61
N ALA A 345 25.16 -23.20 14.91
CA ALA A 345 24.89 -22.74 13.54
C ALA A 345 24.65 -21.22 13.48
N ILE A 346 23.86 -20.70 14.41
CA ILE A 346 23.60 -19.26 14.50
C ILE A 346 24.91 -18.50 14.77
N THR A 347 25.72 -18.94 15.72
CA THR A 347 27.02 -18.32 16.03
C THR A 347 27.94 -18.31 14.82
N LEU A 348 28.03 -19.42 14.09
CA LEU A 348 28.81 -19.46 12.86
C LEU A 348 28.31 -18.46 11.80
N LEU A 349 27.01 -18.36 11.60
CA LEU A 349 26.42 -17.39 10.67
C LEU A 349 26.64 -15.94 11.11
N GLN A 350 26.77 -15.66 12.42
CA GLN A 350 27.12 -14.32 12.91
C GLN A 350 28.58 -13.94 12.57
N GLU A 351 29.48 -14.90 12.48
CA GLU A 351 30.90 -14.68 12.15
C GLU A 351 31.16 -14.53 10.64
N TYR A 352 30.20 -14.96 9.80
CA TYR A 352 30.32 -14.84 8.35
C TYR A 352 30.51 -13.42 7.88
N ASP A 353 31.20 -13.24 6.74
CA ASP A 353 31.30 -11.95 6.06
C ASP A 353 30.18 -11.78 5.04
N TRP A 354 29.18 -10.97 5.40
CA TRP A 354 27.97 -10.74 4.63
C TRP A 354 28.15 -9.60 3.63
N THR A 355 28.90 -9.83 2.53
CA THR A 355 29.13 -8.80 1.49
C THR A 355 27.83 -8.39 0.77
N GLY A 356 26.88 -9.31 0.61
CA GLY A 356 25.53 -9.06 0.06
C GLY A 356 24.48 -8.69 1.12
N ASN A 357 24.91 -8.50 2.37
CA ASN A 357 24.07 -8.04 3.48
C ASN A 357 22.84 -8.94 3.73
N ILE A 358 21.68 -8.33 4.04
CA ILE A 358 20.43 -9.05 4.34
C ILE A 358 19.94 -9.87 3.14
N ARG A 359 20.20 -9.41 1.90
CA ARG A 359 19.80 -10.15 0.71
C ARG A 359 20.56 -11.48 0.62
N GLU A 360 21.85 -11.48 0.91
CA GLU A 360 22.67 -12.69 0.96
C GLU A 360 22.25 -13.60 2.12
N LEU A 361 22.07 -13.04 3.32
CA LEU A 361 21.61 -13.80 4.49
C LEU A 361 20.27 -14.52 4.20
N ARG A 362 19.29 -13.81 3.61
CA ARG A 362 18.01 -14.42 3.23
C ARG A 362 18.19 -15.60 2.28
N ASN A 363 19.01 -15.45 1.24
CA ASN A 363 19.24 -16.50 0.25
C ASN A 363 19.94 -17.71 0.89
N VAL A 364 20.88 -17.49 1.82
CA VAL A 364 21.54 -18.57 2.57
C VAL A 364 20.54 -19.28 3.48
N VAL A 365 19.73 -18.55 4.24
CA VAL A 365 18.67 -19.14 5.08
C VAL A 365 17.68 -19.93 4.24
N GLU A 366 17.27 -19.42 3.09
CA GLU A 366 16.36 -20.13 2.18
C GLU A 366 16.98 -21.45 1.69
N ARG A 367 18.23 -21.44 1.29
CA ARG A 367 18.97 -22.62 0.86
C ARG A 367 19.08 -23.65 1.99
N LEU A 368 19.39 -23.21 3.21
CA LEU A 368 19.48 -24.08 4.38
C LEU A 368 18.13 -24.70 4.76
N ILE A 369 17.02 -23.96 4.58
CA ILE A 369 15.68 -24.50 4.82
C ILE A 369 15.33 -25.57 3.77
N ILE A 370 15.67 -25.33 2.52
CA ILE A 370 15.35 -26.28 1.43
C ILE A 370 16.20 -27.55 1.55
N LEU A 371 17.53 -27.41 1.69
CA LEU A 371 18.49 -28.51 1.58
C LEU A 371 18.92 -29.14 2.91
N GLY A 372 18.80 -28.42 4.03
CA GLY A 372 19.19 -28.88 5.34
C GLY A 372 18.24 -29.92 5.95
N GLU A 373 18.62 -30.53 7.05
CA GLU A 373 17.82 -31.48 7.81
C GLU A 373 16.74 -30.80 8.66
N LYS A 374 16.07 -31.56 9.57
CA LYS A 374 15.03 -31.03 10.46
C LYS A 374 15.53 -29.88 11.35
N GLU A 375 16.78 -29.97 11.79
CA GLU A 375 17.50 -28.93 12.52
C GLU A 375 18.75 -28.56 11.72
N VAL A 376 18.89 -27.28 11.39
CA VAL A 376 20.06 -26.78 10.66
C VAL A 376 21.28 -26.76 11.58
N SER A 377 22.26 -27.54 11.22
CA SER A 377 23.53 -27.76 11.96
C SER A 377 24.69 -26.97 11.37
N VAL A 378 25.82 -26.94 12.06
CA VAL A 378 27.11 -26.42 11.54
C VAL A 378 27.54 -27.12 10.25
N ASN A 379 27.20 -28.41 10.13
CA ASN A 379 27.57 -29.20 8.95
C ASN A 379 26.76 -28.73 7.71
N ASP A 380 25.46 -28.45 7.90
CA ASP A 380 24.64 -27.92 6.83
C ASP A 380 25.15 -26.55 6.34
N ILE A 381 25.62 -25.71 7.28
CA ILE A 381 26.21 -24.42 6.91
C ILE A 381 27.47 -24.61 6.07
N LYS A 382 28.36 -25.51 6.47
CA LYS A 382 29.60 -25.81 5.71
C LYS A 382 29.31 -26.35 4.31
N LEU A 383 28.22 -27.12 4.15
CA LEU A 383 27.85 -27.73 2.88
C LEU A 383 27.09 -26.73 1.97
N PHE A 384 26.20 -25.91 2.53
CA PHE A 384 25.23 -25.17 1.75
C PHE A 384 25.32 -23.64 1.88
N ALA A 385 26.02 -23.09 2.87
CA ALA A 385 26.18 -21.64 2.99
C ALA A 385 27.35 -21.08 2.17
N ASN A 386 28.32 -21.89 1.81
CA ASN A 386 29.44 -21.47 0.98
C ASN A 386 28.98 -21.14 -0.46
N LYS A 387 29.61 -20.08 -1.04
CA LYS A 387 29.40 -19.61 -2.43
C LYS A 387 29.78 -20.65 -3.47
#